data_18977692af19271794311677a86cbc6b
#
_entry.id   18977692af19271794311677a86cbc6b
#
_cell.length_a   1.000
_cell.length_b   1.000
_cell.length_c   1.000
_cell.angle_alpha   90.00
_cell.angle_beta   90.00
_cell.angle_gamma   90.00
#
_symmetry.space_group_name_H-M   'P 1'
#
loop_
_entity.id
_entity.type
_entity.pdbx_description
1 polymer ?
#
loop_
_entity_poly.entity_id
_entity_poly.type
_entity_poly.pdbx_seq_one_letter_code
_entity_poly.pdbx_strand_id
1 'polypeptide(L)'
;MSGGLFRAMATSPPVEISTAQARRFLVGQTGLTCMAQPGPRAATALLERLRCIQLDPLDRIGTNADLVAMARIPGIRRGEVYAQLLPGHAFEHFAKERCLLPAQAFPYYRDQAAETPWWRLTDRLKRVPPALLDEVLAEVGERGPLCAAELEERGRVEAIDWNGWKGTSRAGTMALEVLWLRCQVVVCGRRGRDKLYDIPRRALPGVADQQPALPFERWALLERVEAAGLLSTAGGPWWSMLGPVRSSDLPDTMVAQGLLERVVVAGSRRSYLAPAGFAERSHAQDDGLLRILGPLDPLIWDRKLLHHAFGFDYVWEVYKPAAKRRWGWYVCPLLHHGRFVGRLEAHMEGPKLVVDQLWVEPGVQLDRGALNLALARHQAACAPA
;
A
#
# COMPACT_ATOMS: atom_id res chain seq x y z
N MET A 1 47.93 2.49 23.21
CA MET A 1 47.84 1.80 21.95
C MET A 1 46.95 0.57 22.15
N SER A 2 45.73 0.65 21.73
CA SER A 2 44.80 -0.50 21.73
C SER A 2 43.99 -0.36 20.44
N GLY A 3 44.52 -1.00 19.41
CA GLY A 3 43.86 -1.10 18.10
C GLY A 3 42.75 -2.14 18.15
N GLY A 4 41.52 -1.68 18.29
CA GLY A 4 40.34 -2.52 18.10
C GLY A 4 40.23 -2.94 16.64
N LEU A 5 40.55 -4.18 16.33
CA LEU A 5 40.25 -4.82 15.04
C LEU A 5 38.73 -4.79 14.85
N PHE A 6 38.24 -3.93 14.00
CA PHE A 6 36.96 -4.11 13.34
C PHE A 6 37.09 -5.33 12.41
N ARG A 7 36.73 -6.49 12.90
CA ARG A 7 36.59 -7.71 12.10
C ARG A 7 35.46 -7.43 11.09
N ALA A 8 35.78 -7.22 9.82
CA ALA A 8 34.82 -7.14 8.76
C ALA A 8 33.95 -8.40 8.85
N MET A 9 32.67 -8.23 9.21
CA MET A 9 31.72 -9.33 9.23
C MET A 9 31.59 -9.79 7.78
N ALA A 10 32.02 -11.02 7.49
CA ALA A 10 31.89 -11.61 6.17
C ALA A 10 30.40 -11.68 5.81
N THR A 11 29.98 -10.88 4.84
CA THR A 11 28.62 -10.97 4.31
C THR A 11 28.51 -12.29 3.55
N SER A 12 27.55 -13.13 3.94
CA SER A 12 27.23 -14.34 3.18
C SER A 12 26.98 -14.01 1.72
N PRO A 13 27.42 -14.83 0.76
CA PRO A 13 27.16 -14.58 -0.64
C PRO A 13 25.64 -14.52 -0.89
N PRO A 14 25.18 -13.72 -1.85
CA PRO A 14 23.76 -13.61 -2.16
C PRO A 14 23.19 -14.96 -2.62
N VAL A 15 21.99 -15.28 -2.19
CA VAL A 15 21.25 -16.46 -2.64
C VAL A 15 20.78 -16.21 -4.08
N GLU A 16 21.16 -17.09 -4.99
CA GLU A 16 20.69 -17.02 -6.38
C GLU A 16 19.42 -17.86 -6.55
N ILE A 17 18.37 -17.25 -7.14
CA ILE A 17 17.10 -17.91 -7.46
C ILE A 17 16.75 -17.71 -8.93
N SER A 18 16.07 -18.69 -9.51
CA SER A 18 15.52 -18.56 -10.88
C SER A 18 14.35 -17.58 -10.94
N THR A 19 14.04 -17.07 -12.14
CA THR A 19 12.84 -16.24 -12.37
C THR A 19 11.54 -16.96 -11.99
N ALA A 20 11.50 -18.30 -12.15
CA ALA A 20 10.35 -19.11 -11.76
C ALA A 20 10.19 -19.17 -10.23
N GLN A 21 11.30 -19.30 -9.48
CA GLN A 21 11.26 -19.24 -8.02
C GLN A 21 10.85 -17.86 -7.53
N ALA A 22 11.42 -16.79 -8.12
CA ALA A 22 11.04 -15.41 -7.80
C ALA A 22 9.53 -15.17 -8.00
N ARG A 23 8.97 -15.62 -9.14
CA ARG A 23 7.51 -15.52 -9.39
C ARG A 23 6.69 -16.25 -8.33
N ARG A 24 7.00 -17.53 -8.08
CA ARG A 24 6.25 -18.32 -7.07
C ARG A 24 6.31 -17.65 -5.72
N PHE A 25 7.49 -17.19 -5.31
CA PHE A 25 7.65 -16.50 -4.04
C PHE A 25 6.82 -15.20 -3.98
N LEU A 26 6.93 -14.32 -4.98
CA LEU A 26 6.22 -13.03 -5.02
C LEU A 26 4.70 -13.19 -5.04
N VAL A 27 4.18 -14.12 -5.85
CA VAL A 27 2.74 -14.42 -5.91
C VAL A 27 2.25 -14.98 -4.58
N GLY A 28 3.03 -15.91 -3.99
CA GLY A 28 2.73 -16.47 -2.66
C GLY A 28 2.80 -15.41 -1.56
N GLN A 29 3.88 -14.63 -1.50
CA GLN A 29 4.08 -13.57 -0.50
C GLN A 29 2.95 -12.55 -0.52
N THR A 30 2.49 -12.15 -1.70
CA THR A 30 1.39 -11.20 -1.85
C THR A 30 -0.01 -11.82 -1.72
N GLY A 31 -0.13 -13.12 -1.42
CA GLY A 31 -1.41 -13.79 -1.19
C GLY A 31 -2.26 -14.01 -2.44
N LEU A 32 -1.63 -14.20 -3.59
CA LEU A 32 -2.31 -14.38 -4.88
C LEU A 32 -2.32 -15.83 -5.41
N THR A 33 -1.82 -16.80 -4.62
CA THR A 33 -1.87 -18.23 -4.98
C THR A 33 -3.24 -18.82 -4.70
N CYS A 34 -3.82 -18.47 -3.57
CA CYS A 34 -5.11 -19.00 -3.12
C CYS A 34 -5.92 -17.90 -2.43
N MET A 35 -7.23 -17.92 -2.61
CA MET A 35 -8.13 -17.04 -1.87
C MET A 35 -8.02 -17.29 -0.37
N ALA A 36 -8.06 -16.22 0.42
CA ALA A 36 -8.10 -16.31 1.87
C ALA A 36 -9.41 -16.94 2.37
N GLN A 37 -9.42 -17.42 3.60
CA GLN A 37 -10.68 -17.82 4.23
C GLN A 37 -11.57 -16.59 4.44
N PRO A 38 -12.85 -16.63 4.03
CA PRO A 38 -13.77 -15.53 4.27
C PRO A 38 -14.05 -15.39 5.76
N GLY A 39 -14.34 -14.17 6.22
CA GLY A 39 -14.71 -13.92 7.61
C GLY A 39 -14.43 -12.49 8.04
N PRO A 40 -14.85 -12.12 9.25
CA PRO A 40 -14.77 -10.75 9.75
C PRO A 40 -13.33 -10.25 9.98
N ARG A 41 -12.34 -11.14 9.99
CA ARG A 41 -10.92 -10.79 10.11
C ARG A 41 -10.13 -10.96 8.81
N ALA A 42 -10.78 -11.25 7.69
CA ALA A 42 -10.09 -11.52 6.44
C ALA A 42 -9.32 -10.30 5.93
N ALA A 43 -9.90 -9.10 6.01
CA ALA A 43 -9.21 -7.86 5.63
C ALA A 43 -8.05 -7.53 6.58
N THR A 44 -8.18 -7.80 7.88
CA THR A 44 -7.10 -7.62 8.86
C THR A 44 -5.92 -8.54 8.53
N ALA A 45 -6.17 -9.83 8.33
CA ALA A 45 -5.13 -10.79 7.96
C ALA A 45 -4.46 -10.45 6.62
N LEU A 46 -5.24 -9.95 5.66
CA LEU A 46 -4.71 -9.46 4.39
C LEU A 46 -3.79 -8.25 4.61
N LEU A 47 -4.21 -7.26 5.38
CA LEU A 47 -3.40 -6.06 5.64
C LEU A 47 -2.12 -6.41 6.43
N GLU A 48 -2.21 -7.30 7.40
CA GLU A 48 -1.05 -7.83 8.13
C GLU A 48 -0.06 -8.54 7.20
N ARG A 49 -0.54 -9.27 6.21
CA ARG A 49 0.30 -9.90 5.18
C ARG A 49 0.98 -8.89 4.27
N LEU A 50 0.21 -7.95 3.72
CA LEU A 50 0.68 -6.97 2.74
C LEU A 50 1.45 -5.80 3.37
N ARG A 51 1.32 -5.60 4.69
CA ARG A 51 1.89 -4.50 5.48
C ARG A 51 1.38 -3.11 5.09
N CYS A 52 0.93 -2.92 3.88
CA CYS A 52 0.26 -1.70 3.43
C CYS A 52 -0.58 -1.95 2.19
N ILE A 53 -1.67 -1.19 2.06
CA ILE A 53 -2.51 -1.15 0.85
C ILE A 53 -2.59 0.30 0.40
N GLN A 54 -2.08 0.61 -0.80
CA GLN A 54 -2.11 1.97 -1.33
C GLN A 54 -3.54 2.42 -1.60
N LEU A 55 -3.85 3.64 -1.19
CA LEU A 55 -5.14 4.28 -1.42
C LEU A 55 -5.07 5.18 -2.65
N ASP A 56 -6.10 5.14 -3.46
CA ASP A 56 -6.29 6.01 -4.61
C ASP A 56 -7.77 6.40 -4.73
N PRO A 57 -8.10 7.65 -5.08
CA PRO A 57 -9.49 8.10 -5.16
C PRO A 57 -10.23 7.60 -6.40
N LEU A 58 -9.52 7.08 -7.41
CA LEU A 58 -10.16 6.58 -8.62
C LEU A 58 -10.91 5.28 -8.35
N ASP A 59 -12.11 5.22 -8.89
CA ASP A 59 -13.08 4.17 -8.63
C ASP A 59 -13.88 3.84 -9.89
N ARG A 60 -13.26 3.08 -10.80
CA ARG A 60 -13.89 2.63 -12.04
C ARG A 60 -14.64 1.31 -11.86
N ILE A 61 -14.03 0.37 -11.17
CA ILE A 61 -14.54 -0.97 -10.89
C ILE A 61 -14.30 -1.36 -9.42
N GLY A 62 -14.22 -0.38 -8.53
CA GLY A 62 -13.79 -0.44 -7.15
C GLY A 62 -12.56 0.43 -6.92
N THR A 63 -12.35 0.91 -5.69
CA THR A 63 -11.12 1.60 -5.31
C THR A 63 -9.94 0.63 -5.35
N ASN A 64 -8.70 1.16 -5.34
CA ASN A 64 -7.53 0.25 -5.32
C ASN A 64 -7.55 -0.69 -4.10
N ALA A 65 -8.02 -0.22 -2.94
CA ALA A 65 -8.13 -1.07 -1.74
C ALA A 65 -9.16 -2.19 -1.94
N ASP A 66 -10.30 -1.90 -2.58
CA ASP A 66 -11.30 -2.92 -2.94
C ASP A 66 -10.70 -3.95 -3.90
N LEU A 67 -10.01 -3.51 -4.96
CA LEU A 67 -9.40 -4.40 -5.95
C LEU A 67 -8.36 -5.32 -5.34
N VAL A 68 -7.51 -4.80 -4.42
CA VAL A 68 -6.53 -5.60 -3.68
C VAL A 68 -7.23 -6.67 -2.83
N ALA A 69 -8.31 -6.29 -2.15
CA ALA A 69 -9.09 -7.23 -1.34
C ALA A 69 -9.85 -8.26 -2.18
N MET A 70 -10.57 -7.83 -3.23
CA MET A 70 -11.34 -8.72 -4.12
C MET A 70 -10.48 -9.74 -4.86
N ALA A 71 -9.21 -9.42 -5.14
CA ALA A 71 -8.26 -10.35 -5.72
C ALA A 71 -7.84 -11.47 -4.76
N ARG A 72 -8.10 -11.34 -3.44
CA ARG A 72 -7.55 -12.21 -2.38
C ARG A 72 -8.59 -12.77 -1.42
N ILE A 73 -9.73 -12.11 -1.23
CA ILE A 73 -10.77 -12.49 -0.26
C ILE A 73 -12.05 -12.83 -1.02
N PRO A 74 -12.52 -14.08 -0.95
CA PRO A 74 -13.75 -14.48 -1.66
C PRO A 74 -14.97 -13.80 -1.05
N GLY A 75 -15.84 -13.27 -1.92
CA GLY A 75 -17.11 -12.68 -1.52
C GLY A 75 -17.02 -11.32 -0.83
N ILE A 76 -15.83 -10.75 -0.65
CA ILE A 76 -15.70 -9.38 -0.12
C ILE A 76 -16.32 -8.39 -1.10
N ARG A 77 -17.13 -7.47 -0.58
CA ARG A 77 -17.83 -6.48 -1.38
C ARG A 77 -17.09 -5.14 -1.38
N ARG A 78 -17.40 -4.32 -2.37
CA ARG A 78 -16.91 -2.94 -2.47
C ARG A 78 -17.19 -2.16 -1.19
N GLY A 79 -16.16 -1.51 -0.64
CA GLY A 79 -16.22 -0.75 0.60
C GLY A 79 -16.06 -1.57 1.88
N GLU A 80 -16.26 -2.89 1.86
CA GLU A 80 -16.15 -3.72 3.06
C GLU A 80 -14.73 -3.77 3.64
N VAL A 81 -13.70 -3.62 2.81
CA VAL A 81 -12.32 -3.55 3.30
C VAL A 81 -12.11 -2.44 4.31
N TYR A 82 -12.74 -1.27 4.09
CA TYR A 82 -12.68 -0.17 5.06
C TYR A 82 -13.51 -0.47 6.32
N ALA A 83 -14.70 -1.02 6.15
CA ALA A 83 -15.58 -1.35 7.27
C ALA A 83 -14.99 -2.43 8.19
N GLN A 84 -14.22 -3.38 7.64
CA GLN A 84 -13.54 -4.41 8.44
C GLN A 84 -12.25 -3.89 9.10
N LEU A 85 -11.61 -2.86 8.55
CA LEU A 85 -10.33 -2.35 9.04
C LEU A 85 -10.46 -1.14 9.96
N LEU A 86 -11.48 -0.30 9.75
CA LEU A 86 -11.65 0.97 10.45
C LEU A 86 -12.98 1.00 11.24
N PRO A 87 -12.93 1.37 12.52
CA PRO A 87 -11.77 1.63 13.36
C PRO A 87 -11.10 0.35 13.88
N GLY A 88 -9.95 0.47 14.50
CA GLY A 88 -9.33 -0.53 15.36
C GLY A 88 -8.22 -1.36 14.75
N HIS A 89 -8.31 -1.74 13.47
CA HIS A 89 -7.35 -2.65 12.84
C HIS A 89 -6.37 -1.99 11.89
N ALA A 90 -6.64 -0.75 11.47
CA ALA A 90 -5.81 0.01 10.56
C ALA A 90 -5.85 1.51 10.83
N PHE A 91 -4.93 2.23 10.24
CA PHE A 91 -4.94 3.68 10.10
C PHE A 91 -4.40 4.08 8.72
N GLU A 92 -4.69 5.32 8.30
CA GLU A 92 -4.14 5.86 7.06
C GLU A 92 -2.91 6.69 7.34
N HIS A 93 -1.83 6.45 6.62
CA HIS A 93 -0.65 7.31 6.58
C HIS A 93 0.16 7.08 5.30
N PHE A 94 1.32 7.73 5.19
CA PHE A 94 2.19 7.57 4.03
C PHE A 94 3.18 6.43 4.22
N ALA A 95 3.14 5.47 3.30
CA ALA A 95 4.17 4.45 3.16
C ALA A 95 4.88 4.59 1.79
N LYS A 96 4.25 4.21 0.69
CA LYS A 96 4.70 4.58 -0.66
C LYS A 96 4.05 5.92 -1.08
N GLU A 97 2.76 5.97 -1.01
CA GLU A 97 1.88 7.13 -1.03
C GLU A 97 0.95 6.99 0.17
N ARG A 98 -0.27 7.57 0.13
CA ARG A 98 -1.26 7.30 1.16
C ARG A 98 -1.64 5.82 1.13
N CYS A 99 -1.54 5.15 2.27
CA CYS A 99 -1.85 3.73 2.44
C CYS A 99 -2.72 3.50 3.67
N LEU A 100 -3.48 2.39 3.66
CA LEU A 100 -3.88 1.72 4.89
C LEU A 100 -2.67 0.97 5.42
N LEU A 101 -2.44 1.10 6.73
CA LEU A 101 -1.36 0.47 7.48
C LEU A 101 -1.96 -0.30 8.66
N PRO A 102 -1.38 -1.44 9.06
CA PRO A 102 -1.83 -2.17 10.25
C PRO A 102 -1.77 -1.27 11.49
N ALA A 103 -2.75 -1.42 12.39
CA ALA A 103 -2.80 -0.64 13.63
C ALA A 103 -1.49 -0.71 14.43
N GLN A 104 -0.84 -1.88 14.46
CA GLN A 104 0.42 -2.13 15.16
C GLN A 104 1.60 -1.27 14.65
N ALA A 105 1.49 -0.71 13.45
CA ALA A 105 2.47 0.24 12.92
C ALA A 105 2.32 1.64 13.52
N PHE A 106 1.15 1.97 14.13
CA PHE A 106 0.84 3.32 14.59
C PHE A 106 1.86 3.91 15.58
N PRO A 107 2.35 3.20 16.61
CA PRO A 107 3.32 3.75 17.55
C PRO A 107 4.60 4.26 16.86
N TYR A 108 5.09 3.52 15.87
CA TYR A 108 6.28 3.91 15.10
C TYR A 108 6.03 5.17 14.27
N TYR A 109 4.87 5.27 13.64
CA TYR A 109 4.49 6.45 12.86
C TYR A 109 4.24 7.67 13.74
N ARG A 110 3.59 7.50 14.90
CA ARG A 110 3.35 8.56 15.89
C ARG A 110 4.66 9.21 16.33
N ASP A 111 5.64 8.40 16.73
CA ASP A 111 6.91 8.89 17.24
C ASP A 111 7.75 9.50 16.12
N GLN A 112 7.81 8.88 14.96
CA GLN A 112 8.48 9.41 13.77
C GLN A 112 7.85 10.73 13.30
N ALA A 113 6.54 10.89 13.35
CA ALA A 113 5.85 12.12 12.94
C ALA A 113 6.17 13.32 13.84
N ALA A 114 6.50 13.05 15.11
CA ALA A 114 6.91 14.11 16.05
C ALA A 114 8.32 14.65 15.74
N GLU A 115 9.20 13.83 15.17
CA GLU A 115 10.62 14.15 14.99
C GLU A 115 10.97 14.62 13.57
N THR A 116 10.20 14.21 12.56
CA THR A 116 10.58 14.41 11.16
C THR A 116 9.99 15.68 10.54
N PRO A 117 10.81 16.65 10.11
CA PRO A 117 10.35 17.76 9.30
C PRO A 117 10.04 17.27 7.87
N TRP A 118 8.80 17.01 7.61
CA TRP A 118 8.36 16.62 6.28
C TRP A 118 7.84 17.83 5.51
N TRP A 119 8.26 18.01 4.25
CA TRP A 119 7.88 19.15 3.43
C TRP A 119 6.36 19.35 3.30
N ARG A 120 5.58 18.26 3.20
CA ARG A 120 4.11 18.34 3.18
C ARG A 120 3.53 18.94 4.48
N LEU A 121 4.18 18.68 5.60
CA LEU A 121 3.82 19.24 6.91
C LEU A 121 4.27 20.70 7.02
N THR A 122 5.51 20.99 6.63
CA THR A 122 6.13 22.31 6.76
C THR A 122 5.34 23.39 6.03
N ASP A 123 4.87 23.11 4.82
CA ASP A 123 4.10 24.09 4.05
C ASP A 123 2.70 24.34 4.63
N ARG A 124 2.09 23.34 5.25
CA ARG A 124 0.82 23.48 5.96
C ARG A 124 0.96 24.29 7.22
N LEU A 125 2.00 24.03 8.00
CA LEU A 125 2.30 24.75 9.26
C LEU A 125 2.50 26.26 9.05
N LYS A 126 2.97 26.68 7.90
CA LYS A 126 3.10 28.12 7.57
C LYS A 126 1.74 28.81 7.43
N ARG A 127 0.67 28.06 7.20
CA ARG A 127 -0.68 28.57 6.91
C ARG A 127 -1.65 28.40 8.07
N VAL A 128 -1.34 27.53 9.03
CA VAL A 128 -2.21 27.18 10.16
C VAL A 128 -1.56 27.60 11.47
N PRO A 129 -2.14 28.58 12.22
CA PRO A 129 -1.65 28.95 13.52
C PRO A 129 -1.68 27.77 14.51
N PRO A 130 -0.72 27.66 15.43
CA PRO A 130 -0.72 26.60 16.46
C PRO A 130 -2.02 26.54 17.27
N ALA A 131 -2.57 27.67 17.69
CA ALA A 131 -3.82 27.73 18.45
C ALA A 131 -4.98 27.05 17.70
N LEU A 132 -5.05 27.19 16.36
CA LEU A 132 -6.08 26.53 15.57
C LEU A 132 -5.93 25.00 15.57
N LEU A 133 -4.72 24.49 15.65
CA LEU A 133 -4.49 23.05 15.77
C LEU A 133 -5.02 22.51 17.10
N ASP A 134 -4.78 23.24 18.18
CA ASP A 134 -5.26 22.86 19.52
C ASP A 134 -6.80 22.90 19.59
N GLU A 135 -7.42 23.93 19.02
CA GLU A 135 -8.89 24.04 18.93
C GLU A 135 -9.50 22.88 18.14
N VAL A 136 -8.98 22.57 16.96
CA VAL A 136 -9.51 21.48 16.13
C VAL A 136 -9.27 20.13 16.79
N LEU A 137 -8.12 19.94 17.44
CA LEU A 137 -7.82 18.70 18.17
C LEU A 137 -8.79 18.52 19.36
N ALA A 138 -9.06 19.59 20.12
CA ALA A 138 -10.04 19.58 21.21
C ALA A 138 -11.44 19.21 20.68
N GLU A 139 -11.89 19.87 19.59
CA GLU A 139 -13.19 19.58 18.97
C GLU A 139 -13.32 18.12 18.53
N VAL A 140 -12.31 17.55 17.87
CA VAL A 140 -12.30 16.12 17.52
C VAL A 140 -12.26 15.23 18.76
N GLY A 141 -11.55 15.65 19.80
CA GLY A 141 -11.52 14.95 21.08
C GLY A 141 -12.88 14.87 21.76
N GLU A 142 -13.65 15.96 21.75
CA GLU A 142 -14.96 16.07 22.41
C GLU A 142 -16.07 15.44 21.57
N ARG A 143 -16.11 15.74 20.25
CA ARG A 143 -17.24 15.44 19.37
C ARG A 143 -17.02 14.29 18.40
N GLY A 144 -15.76 13.84 18.23
CA GLY A 144 -15.42 12.82 17.23
C GLY A 144 -16.10 11.47 17.46
N PRO A 145 -16.21 10.66 16.37
CA PRO A 145 -15.59 10.91 15.05
C PRO A 145 -16.34 11.97 14.22
N LEU A 146 -15.57 12.83 13.56
CA LEU A 146 -16.08 13.94 12.73
C LEU A 146 -15.52 13.88 11.29
N CYS A 147 -16.31 14.29 10.31
CA CYS A 147 -15.75 14.64 9.00
C CYS A 147 -15.36 16.14 8.96
N ALA A 148 -14.54 16.52 7.99
CA ALA A 148 -14.06 17.90 7.87
C ALA A 148 -15.19 18.93 7.68
N ALA A 149 -16.34 18.52 7.14
CA ALA A 149 -17.50 19.40 6.95
C ALA A 149 -18.23 19.71 8.26
N GLU A 150 -18.11 18.86 9.28
CA GLU A 150 -18.78 18.99 10.58
C GLU A 150 -18.00 19.86 11.58
N LEU A 151 -16.75 20.21 11.25
CA LEU A 151 -15.96 21.14 12.07
C LEU A 151 -16.59 22.54 12.05
N GLU A 152 -16.50 23.21 13.17
CA GLU A 152 -16.86 24.62 13.28
C GLU A 152 -16.12 25.47 12.24
N GLU A 153 -16.75 26.56 11.80
CA GLU A 153 -16.14 27.45 10.82
C GLU A 153 -15.09 28.35 11.50
N ARG A 154 -13.85 28.25 11.03
CA ARG A 154 -12.69 28.99 11.58
C ARG A 154 -11.97 29.79 10.50
N GLY A 155 -12.72 30.21 9.48
CA GLY A 155 -12.18 30.98 8.38
C GLY A 155 -11.45 30.16 7.31
N ARG A 156 -10.75 30.88 6.46
CA ARG A 156 -10.08 30.29 5.28
C ARG A 156 -8.59 30.62 5.29
N VAL A 157 -7.81 29.70 4.74
CA VAL A 157 -6.36 29.82 4.56
C VAL A 157 -6.02 29.65 3.09
N GLU A 158 -4.84 30.12 2.70
CA GLU A 158 -4.31 29.87 1.35
C GLU A 158 -4.17 28.36 1.11
N ALA A 159 -4.72 27.87 0.00
CA ALA A 159 -4.60 26.47 -0.36
C ALA A 159 -3.16 26.12 -0.72
N ILE A 160 -2.78 24.87 -0.48
CA ILE A 160 -1.52 24.34 -1.02
C ILE A 160 -1.75 24.00 -2.47
N ASP A 161 -1.05 24.72 -3.34
CA ASP A 161 -1.18 24.56 -4.77
C ASP A 161 -0.17 23.55 -5.30
N TRP A 162 -0.71 22.47 -5.85
CA TRP A 162 0.08 21.44 -6.53
C TRP A 162 0.11 21.61 -8.06
N ASN A 163 -0.81 22.45 -8.60
CA ASN A 163 -1.07 22.55 -10.03
C ASN A 163 -1.24 24.00 -10.54
N GLY A 164 -0.74 25.02 -9.83
CA GLY A 164 -0.91 26.41 -10.20
C GLY A 164 -2.30 27.00 -9.83
N TRP A 165 -3.13 26.26 -9.09
CA TRP A 165 -4.44 26.74 -8.63
C TRP A 165 -4.30 27.62 -7.40
N LYS A 166 -4.56 28.91 -7.55
CA LYS A 166 -4.57 29.88 -6.46
C LYS A 166 -5.97 29.97 -5.87
N GLY A 167 -6.19 29.29 -4.76
CA GLY A 167 -7.47 29.28 -4.07
C GLY A 167 -7.33 29.32 -2.56
N THR A 168 -8.44 29.22 -1.85
CA THR A 168 -8.47 29.11 -0.39
C THR A 168 -9.10 27.80 0.04
N SER A 169 -8.63 27.25 1.16
CA SER A 169 -9.19 26.09 1.85
C SER A 169 -9.80 26.52 3.18
N ARG A 170 -10.76 25.75 3.71
CA ARG A 170 -11.23 25.94 5.09
C ARG A 170 -10.05 25.72 6.05
N ALA A 171 -9.86 26.61 7.00
CA ALA A 171 -8.76 26.55 7.96
C ALA A 171 -8.81 25.26 8.80
N GLY A 172 -10.00 24.85 9.27
CA GLY A 172 -10.21 23.60 9.99
C GLY A 172 -9.82 22.34 9.18
N THR A 173 -10.12 22.32 7.86
CA THR A 173 -9.69 21.21 7.00
C THR A 173 -8.16 21.11 6.89
N MET A 174 -7.48 22.26 6.76
CA MET A 174 -6.02 22.31 6.72
C MET A 174 -5.42 21.87 8.07
N ALA A 175 -6.04 22.28 9.18
CA ALA A 175 -5.63 21.87 10.52
C ALA A 175 -5.79 20.36 10.71
N LEU A 176 -6.91 19.75 10.28
CA LEU A 176 -7.08 18.29 10.29
C LEU A 176 -5.98 17.57 9.51
N GLU A 177 -5.58 18.08 8.35
CA GLU A 177 -4.48 17.48 7.59
C GLU A 177 -3.14 17.55 8.34
N VAL A 178 -2.85 18.65 9.06
CA VAL A 178 -1.66 18.77 9.90
C VAL A 178 -1.72 17.78 11.06
N LEU A 179 -2.84 17.73 11.77
CA LEU A 179 -3.04 16.83 12.91
C LEU A 179 -2.95 15.36 12.48
N TRP A 180 -3.51 15.02 11.32
CA TRP A 180 -3.39 13.68 10.74
C TRP A 180 -1.94 13.34 10.38
N LEU A 181 -1.20 14.25 9.73
CA LEU A 181 0.22 14.06 9.41
C LEU A 181 1.09 13.88 10.65
N ARG A 182 0.69 14.49 11.77
CA ARG A 182 1.34 14.36 13.08
C ARG A 182 0.84 13.18 13.90
N CYS A 183 -0.03 12.33 13.34
CA CYS A 183 -0.65 11.23 14.07
C CYS A 183 -1.43 11.67 15.33
N GLN A 184 -1.82 12.94 15.43
CA GLN A 184 -2.64 13.47 16.54
C GLN A 184 -4.12 13.15 16.35
N VAL A 185 -4.55 13.00 15.09
CA VAL A 185 -5.82 12.38 14.71
C VAL A 185 -5.57 11.29 13.67
N VAL A 186 -6.48 10.33 13.57
CA VAL A 186 -6.44 9.26 12.57
C VAL A 186 -7.76 9.20 11.81
N VAL A 187 -7.71 8.69 10.60
CA VAL A 187 -8.93 8.33 9.87
C VAL A 187 -9.44 7.02 10.43
N CYS A 188 -10.62 7.08 11.06
CA CYS A 188 -11.24 5.95 11.75
C CYS A 188 -12.43 5.34 10.99
N GLY A 189 -12.78 5.87 9.83
CA GLY A 189 -13.90 5.37 9.03
C GLY A 189 -14.23 6.24 7.84
N ARG A 190 -15.33 5.91 7.21
CA ARG A 190 -15.91 6.64 6.06
C ARG A 190 -17.40 6.87 6.28
N ARG A 191 -17.89 8.02 5.83
CA ARG A 191 -19.33 8.31 5.67
C ARG A 191 -19.53 8.69 4.20
N GLY A 192 -19.95 7.72 3.41
CA GLY A 192 -19.91 7.85 1.95
C GLY A 192 -18.45 8.05 1.46
N ARG A 193 -18.20 9.21 0.85
CA ARG A 193 -16.83 9.56 0.39
C ARG A 193 -16.02 10.33 1.44
N ASP A 194 -16.65 10.82 2.50
CA ASP A 194 -16.01 11.63 3.52
C ASP A 194 -15.24 10.76 4.51
N LYS A 195 -14.06 11.26 4.91
CA LYS A 195 -13.25 10.64 5.95
C LYS A 195 -13.77 11.07 7.32
N LEU A 196 -13.88 10.11 8.22
CA LEU A 196 -14.12 10.36 9.63
C LEU A 196 -12.80 10.38 10.38
N TYR A 197 -12.57 11.42 11.14
CA TYR A 197 -11.37 11.63 11.95
C TYR A 197 -11.70 11.49 13.43
N ASP A 198 -10.80 10.85 14.15
CA ASP A 198 -10.91 10.68 15.58
C ASP A 198 -9.54 10.70 16.25
N ILE A 199 -9.51 10.86 17.60
CA ILE A 199 -8.27 10.75 18.36
C ILE A 199 -7.78 9.30 18.38
N PRO A 200 -6.43 9.06 18.35
CA PRO A 200 -5.87 7.72 18.27
C PRO A 200 -6.33 6.78 19.37
N ARG A 201 -6.45 7.26 20.62
CA ARG A 201 -6.87 6.42 21.77
C ARG A 201 -8.26 5.80 21.61
N ARG A 202 -9.16 6.52 20.92
CA ARG A 202 -10.52 6.05 20.66
C ARG A 202 -10.59 5.18 19.40
N ALA A 203 -9.84 5.57 18.37
CA ALA A 203 -9.84 4.86 17.07
C ALA A 203 -8.96 3.61 17.04
N LEU A 204 -7.90 3.55 17.85
CA LEU A 204 -6.93 2.44 17.91
C LEU A 204 -6.72 1.99 19.37
N PRO A 205 -7.79 1.51 20.04
CA PRO A 205 -7.71 1.14 21.44
C PRO A 205 -6.67 0.04 21.68
N GLY A 206 -5.88 0.17 22.75
CA GLY A 206 -4.84 -0.78 23.11
C GLY A 206 -3.56 -0.71 22.28
N VAL A 207 -3.51 0.11 21.22
CA VAL A 207 -2.32 0.28 20.36
C VAL A 207 -1.78 1.70 20.44
N ALA A 208 -2.64 2.69 20.53
CA ALA A 208 -2.26 4.10 20.44
C ALA A 208 -1.19 4.56 21.44
N ASP A 209 -1.15 3.96 22.62
CA ASP A 209 -0.20 4.31 23.70
C ASP A 209 0.98 3.32 23.83
N GLN A 210 1.08 2.30 22.97
CA GLN A 210 2.19 1.36 23.00
C GLN A 210 3.51 2.05 22.64
N GLN A 211 4.60 1.49 23.16
CA GLN A 211 5.95 1.95 22.81
C GLN A 211 6.52 1.08 21.68
N PRO A 212 7.20 1.69 20.70
CA PRO A 212 7.90 0.94 19.67
C PRO A 212 8.98 0.02 20.28
N ALA A 213 9.02 -1.23 19.80
CA ALA A 213 10.02 -2.20 20.26
C ALA A 213 11.41 -1.98 19.60
N LEU A 214 11.44 -1.27 18.46
CA LEU A 214 12.64 -1.03 17.65
C LEU A 214 12.69 0.45 17.24
N PRO A 215 13.86 0.99 16.90
CA PRO A 215 13.96 2.27 16.18
C PRO A 215 13.19 2.20 14.85
N PHE A 216 12.60 3.34 14.45
CA PHE A 216 11.73 3.43 13.27
C PHE A 216 12.40 2.87 12.00
N GLU A 217 13.64 3.26 11.72
CA GLU A 217 14.34 2.87 10.49
C GLU A 217 14.53 1.36 10.40
N ARG A 218 14.87 0.72 11.51
CA ARG A 218 15.08 -0.72 11.60
C ARG A 218 13.75 -1.47 11.40
N TRP A 219 12.71 -1.05 12.11
CA TRP A 219 11.37 -1.60 11.97
C TRP A 219 10.84 -1.39 10.54
N ALA A 220 10.93 -0.16 10.03
CA ALA A 220 10.40 0.17 8.72
C ALA A 220 11.10 -0.60 7.58
N LEU A 221 12.42 -0.86 7.69
CA LEU A 221 13.12 -1.69 6.70
C LEU A 221 12.61 -3.13 6.73
N LEU A 222 12.42 -3.74 7.91
CA LEU A 222 11.82 -5.08 8.04
C LEU A 222 10.43 -5.14 7.40
N GLU A 223 9.57 -4.18 7.73
CA GLU A 223 8.21 -4.10 7.17
C GLU A 223 8.21 -3.95 5.64
N ARG A 224 9.14 -3.14 5.09
CA ARG A 224 9.26 -2.96 3.64
C ARG A 224 9.76 -4.20 2.92
N VAL A 225 10.73 -4.90 3.49
CA VAL A 225 11.24 -6.15 2.93
C VAL A 225 10.16 -7.23 2.99
N GLU A 226 9.46 -7.33 4.11
CA GLU A 226 8.33 -8.26 4.28
C GLU A 226 7.21 -7.99 3.27
N ALA A 227 6.81 -6.71 3.11
CA ALA A 227 5.77 -6.31 2.16
C ALA A 227 6.16 -6.54 0.69
N ALA A 228 7.42 -6.24 0.33
CA ALA A 228 7.92 -6.39 -1.04
C ALA A 228 8.24 -7.83 -1.41
N GLY A 229 8.55 -8.68 -0.42
CA GLY A 229 9.14 -9.99 -0.61
C GLY A 229 10.58 -9.93 -1.15
N LEU A 230 10.78 -9.23 -2.26
CA LEU A 230 12.08 -8.93 -2.85
C LEU A 230 12.22 -7.41 -3.03
N LEU A 231 12.90 -6.76 -2.10
CA LEU A 231 13.13 -5.31 -2.10
C LEU A 231 14.41 -4.97 -2.86
N SER A 232 14.31 -4.32 -4.01
CA SER A 232 15.47 -3.93 -4.82
C SER A 232 16.41 -2.98 -4.07
N THR A 233 17.69 -3.32 -3.94
CA THR A 233 18.71 -2.46 -3.31
C THR A 233 19.02 -1.20 -4.14
N ALA A 234 18.78 -1.24 -5.45
CA ALA A 234 19.02 -0.12 -6.36
C ALA A 234 17.96 1.01 -6.28
N GLY A 235 17.01 0.91 -5.35
CA GLY A 235 15.90 1.86 -5.20
C GLY A 235 14.61 1.35 -5.83
N GLY A 236 13.59 2.21 -5.82
CA GLY A 236 12.26 1.89 -6.33
C GLY A 236 11.15 2.37 -5.40
N PRO A 237 9.89 2.10 -5.75
CA PRO A 237 8.74 2.65 -5.01
C PRO A 237 8.69 2.25 -3.53
N TRP A 238 9.16 1.06 -3.20
CA TRP A 238 9.19 0.55 -1.83
C TRP A 238 10.11 1.33 -0.88
N TRP A 239 11.07 2.10 -1.41
CA TRP A 239 11.94 2.97 -0.62
C TRP A 239 11.36 4.36 -0.34
N SER A 240 10.13 4.61 -0.76
CA SER A 240 9.47 5.88 -0.42
C SER A 240 9.53 6.13 1.09
N MET A 241 9.94 7.34 1.49
CA MET A 241 10.21 7.78 2.87
C MET A 241 11.41 7.10 3.56
N LEU A 242 12.05 6.11 2.94
CA LEU A 242 13.21 5.39 3.49
C LEU A 242 14.49 5.62 2.65
N GLY A 243 14.57 6.72 1.92
CA GLY A 243 15.75 7.08 1.12
C GLY A 243 17.05 7.11 1.94
N PRO A 244 17.11 7.78 3.09
CA PRO A 244 18.27 7.78 3.97
C PRO A 244 18.64 6.37 4.44
N VAL A 245 17.68 5.54 4.83
CA VAL A 245 17.88 4.15 5.25
C VAL A 245 18.51 3.33 4.13
N ARG A 246 18.05 3.48 2.88
CA ARG A 246 18.63 2.78 1.73
C ARG A 246 20.10 3.12 1.51
N SER A 247 20.49 4.34 1.81
CA SER A 247 21.83 4.86 1.57
C SER A 247 22.77 4.71 2.78
N SER A 248 22.28 4.17 3.90
CA SER A 248 23.06 3.87 5.11
C SER A 248 23.60 2.44 5.06
N ASP A 249 24.36 2.07 6.07
CA ASP A 249 24.87 0.71 6.31
C ASP A 249 23.84 -0.21 6.98
N LEU A 250 22.68 0.32 7.36
CA LEU A 250 21.63 -0.46 8.05
C LEU A 250 21.19 -1.72 7.27
N PRO A 251 20.94 -1.67 5.94
CA PRO A 251 20.59 -2.86 5.18
C PRO A 251 21.65 -3.97 5.28
N ASP A 252 22.95 -3.62 5.17
CA ASP A 252 24.06 -4.56 5.27
C ASP A 252 24.24 -5.11 6.67
N THR A 253 24.07 -4.25 7.67
CA THR A 253 24.08 -4.63 9.09
C THR A 253 22.98 -5.67 9.38
N MET A 254 21.77 -5.46 8.86
CA MET A 254 20.66 -6.39 9.09
C MET A 254 20.83 -7.72 8.35
N VAL A 255 21.47 -7.73 7.19
CA VAL A 255 21.89 -8.98 6.50
C VAL A 255 22.95 -9.70 7.34
N ALA A 256 23.97 -9.00 7.83
CA ALA A 256 25.02 -9.59 8.66
C ALA A 256 24.48 -10.15 9.99
N GLN A 257 23.39 -9.60 10.50
CA GLN A 257 22.66 -10.10 11.68
C GLN A 257 21.72 -11.28 11.37
N GLY A 258 21.57 -11.71 10.11
CA GLY A 258 20.65 -12.76 9.70
C GLY A 258 19.17 -12.39 9.77
N LEU A 259 18.84 -11.09 9.85
CA LEU A 259 17.46 -10.60 9.85
C LEU A 259 16.90 -10.46 8.43
N LEU A 260 17.80 -10.26 7.46
CA LEU A 260 17.49 -10.15 6.04
C LEU A 260 18.47 -11.04 5.25
N GLU A 261 18.08 -11.39 4.05
CA GLU A 261 18.93 -12.12 3.10
C GLU A 261 19.17 -11.30 1.84
N ARG A 262 20.37 -11.45 1.24
CA ARG A 262 20.64 -10.92 -0.09
C ARG A 262 20.27 -11.97 -1.14
N VAL A 263 19.53 -11.53 -2.14
CA VAL A 263 19.03 -12.39 -3.21
C VAL A 263 19.37 -11.78 -4.57
N VAL A 264 19.75 -12.62 -5.51
CA VAL A 264 19.91 -12.30 -6.93
C VAL A 264 18.95 -13.18 -7.72
N VAL A 265 18.19 -12.58 -8.61
CA VAL A 265 17.34 -13.33 -9.55
C VAL A 265 18.16 -13.60 -10.81
N ALA A 266 18.24 -14.85 -11.24
CA ALA A 266 19.03 -15.28 -12.39
C ALA A 266 18.78 -14.41 -13.63
N GLY A 267 19.85 -13.95 -14.27
CA GLY A 267 19.80 -13.04 -15.41
C GLY A 267 19.60 -11.56 -15.04
N SER A 268 19.41 -11.21 -13.76
CA SER A 268 19.35 -9.82 -13.29
C SER A 268 20.70 -9.34 -12.78
N ARG A 269 21.06 -8.09 -13.09
CA ARG A 269 22.19 -7.40 -12.45
C ARG A 269 21.82 -6.75 -11.11
N ARG A 270 20.56 -6.90 -10.67
CA ARG A 270 20.05 -6.28 -9.44
C ARG A 270 20.11 -7.27 -8.30
N SER A 271 20.53 -6.80 -7.14
CA SER A 271 20.33 -7.50 -5.89
C SER A 271 19.07 -7.02 -5.17
N TYR A 272 18.55 -7.91 -4.35
CA TYR A 272 17.34 -7.67 -3.56
C TYR A 272 17.62 -8.05 -2.11
N LEU A 273 16.88 -7.41 -1.21
CA LEU A 273 16.73 -7.87 0.18
C LEU A 273 15.46 -8.71 0.25
N ALA A 274 15.55 -9.86 0.88
CA ALA A 274 14.44 -10.74 1.18
C ALA A 274 14.32 -10.92 2.70
N PRO A 275 13.13 -11.29 3.22
CA PRO A 275 13.00 -11.71 4.61
C PRO A 275 13.88 -12.92 4.91
N ALA A 276 14.40 -13.01 6.14
CA ALA A 276 15.14 -14.20 6.57
C ALA A 276 14.30 -15.47 6.41
N GLY A 277 14.90 -16.55 5.93
CA GLY A 277 14.22 -17.83 5.67
C GLY A 277 13.20 -17.75 4.53
N PHE A 278 13.36 -16.83 3.58
CA PHE A 278 12.38 -16.68 2.49
C PHE A 278 12.27 -17.93 1.61
N ALA A 279 13.36 -18.67 1.45
CA ALA A 279 13.40 -19.85 0.59
C ALA A 279 12.60 -21.04 1.16
N GLU A 280 12.47 -21.11 2.48
CA GLU A 280 11.71 -22.14 3.21
C GLU A 280 10.24 -21.78 3.38
N ARG A 281 9.83 -20.58 3.00
CA ARG A 281 8.43 -20.14 3.12
C ARG A 281 7.53 -20.98 2.22
N SER A 282 6.64 -21.73 2.86
CA SER A 282 5.59 -22.44 2.16
C SER A 282 4.43 -21.51 1.82
N HIS A 283 3.95 -21.60 0.60
CA HIS A 283 2.76 -20.89 0.15
C HIS A 283 1.70 -21.90 -0.29
N ALA A 284 0.42 -21.54 -0.13
CA ALA A 284 -0.68 -22.35 -0.59
C ALA A 284 -0.55 -22.67 -2.10
N GLN A 285 -1.06 -23.83 -2.51
CA GLN A 285 -1.15 -24.16 -3.93
C GLN A 285 -2.04 -23.16 -4.68
N ASP A 286 -1.78 -23.02 -5.96
CA ASP A 286 -2.58 -22.21 -6.86
C ASP A 286 -4.01 -22.79 -6.93
N ASP A 287 -5.01 -21.94 -6.68
CA ASP A 287 -6.42 -22.30 -6.73
C ASP A 287 -7.02 -22.27 -8.14
N GLY A 288 -6.22 -21.99 -9.15
CA GLY A 288 -6.64 -21.93 -10.54
C GLY A 288 -7.53 -20.74 -10.91
N LEU A 289 -7.70 -19.79 -10.01
CA LEU A 289 -8.57 -18.65 -10.26
C LEU A 289 -7.84 -17.52 -11.01
N LEU A 290 -8.47 -17.02 -12.07
CA LEU A 290 -8.03 -15.78 -12.70
C LEU A 290 -8.36 -14.58 -11.79
N ARG A 291 -7.40 -13.68 -11.62
CA ARG A 291 -7.51 -12.48 -10.78
C ARG A 291 -7.40 -11.20 -11.59
N ILE A 292 -8.29 -10.27 -11.34
CA ILE A 292 -8.21 -8.89 -11.84
C ILE A 292 -7.48 -8.08 -10.77
N LEU A 293 -6.28 -7.59 -11.10
CA LEU A 293 -5.47 -6.81 -10.15
C LEU A 293 -5.67 -5.31 -10.36
N GLY A 294 -5.69 -4.56 -9.26
CA GLY A 294 -5.70 -3.10 -9.33
C GLY A 294 -4.39 -2.55 -9.93
N PRO A 295 -4.43 -1.36 -10.55
CA PRO A 295 -3.23 -0.70 -11.11
C PRO A 295 -2.12 -0.42 -10.08
N LEU A 296 -2.47 -0.40 -8.81
CA LEU A 296 -1.59 -0.14 -7.67
C LEU A 296 -1.50 -1.34 -6.72
N ASP A 297 -1.75 -2.56 -7.23
CA ASP A 297 -1.53 -3.79 -6.46
C ASP A 297 -0.05 -3.91 -6.05
N PRO A 298 0.26 -4.31 -4.80
CA PRO A 298 1.64 -4.44 -4.32
C PRO A 298 2.54 -5.31 -5.21
N LEU A 299 2.01 -6.39 -5.80
CA LEU A 299 2.78 -7.27 -6.68
C LEU A 299 3.40 -6.52 -7.87
N ILE A 300 2.75 -5.46 -8.33
CA ILE A 300 3.18 -4.75 -9.55
C ILE A 300 3.89 -3.42 -9.27
N TRP A 301 4.25 -3.10 -8.03
CA TRP A 301 4.91 -1.82 -7.70
C TRP A 301 6.32 -1.71 -8.23
N ASP A 302 7.16 -2.75 -8.11
CA ASP A 302 8.50 -2.76 -8.73
C ASP A 302 8.41 -3.21 -10.19
N ARG A 303 8.31 -2.24 -11.10
CA ARG A 303 8.16 -2.48 -12.56
C ARG A 303 9.34 -3.22 -13.16
N LYS A 304 10.55 -3.05 -12.61
CA LYS A 304 11.75 -3.71 -13.12
C LYS A 304 11.81 -5.17 -12.68
N LEU A 305 11.43 -5.44 -11.45
CA LEU A 305 11.28 -6.81 -10.96
C LEU A 305 10.12 -7.52 -11.67
N LEU A 306 9.01 -6.82 -11.88
CA LEU A 306 7.86 -7.33 -12.63
C LEU A 306 8.26 -7.75 -14.05
N HIS A 307 8.93 -6.86 -14.79
CA HIS A 307 9.45 -7.18 -16.13
C HIS A 307 10.39 -8.40 -16.09
N HIS A 308 11.37 -8.38 -15.19
CA HIS A 308 12.39 -9.43 -15.13
C HIS A 308 11.82 -10.79 -14.71
N ALA A 309 11.03 -10.84 -13.65
CA ALA A 309 10.51 -12.09 -13.11
C ALA A 309 9.31 -12.65 -13.90
N PHE A 310 8.48 -11.80 -14.47
CA PHE A 310 7.23 -12.21 -15.14
C PHE A 310 7.24 -12.01 -16.64
N GLY A 311 8.20 -11.29 -17.23
CA GLY A 311 8.18 -10.88 -18.63
C GLY A 311 7.06 -9.90 -18.95
N PHE A 312 6.53 -9.19 -17.94
CA PHE A 312 5.34 -8.35 -18.06
C PHE A 312 5.68 -6.88 -17.84
N ASP A 313 5.47 -6.07 -18.87
CA ASP A 313 5.61 -4.61 -18.79
C ASP A 313 4.28 -3.98 -18.42
N TYR A 314 4.29 -3.20 -17.34
CA TYR A 314 3.09 -2.48 -16.91
C TYR A 314 3.39 -1.01 -16.62
N VAL A 315 2.56 -0.13 -17.17
CA VAL A 315 2.53 1.30 -16.88
C VAL A 315 1.09 1.71 -16.65
N TRP A 316 0.84 2.37 -15.53
CA TRP A 316 -0.46 2.99 -15.30
C TRP A 316 -0.53 4.33 -16.02
N GLU A 317 -1.41 4.43 -17.01
CA GLU A 317 -1.41 5.54 -17.97
C GLU A 317 -2.44 6.63 -17.64
N VAL A 318 -2.99 6.62 -16.44
CA VAL A 318 -4.05 7.55 -16.01
C VAL A 318 -3.69 9.03 -16.19
N TYR A 319 -2.42 9.38 -16.01
CA TYR A 319 -1.92 10.76 -16.18
C TYR A 319 -1.44 11.08 -17.59
N LYS A 320 -1.45 10.12 -18.51
CA LYS A 320 -1.09 10.37 -19.90
C LYS A 320 -2.29 10.94 -20.66
N PRO A 321 -2.09 11.93 -21.53
CA PRO A 321 -3.12 12.34 -22.49
C PRO A 321 -3.63 11.15 -23.31
N ALA A 322 -4.91 11.12 -23.65
CA ALA A 322 -5.55 9.98 -24.32
C ALA A 322 -4.79 9.51 -25.57
N ALA A 323 -4.34 10.45 -26.42
CA ALA A 323 -3.58 10.16 -27.63
C ALA A 323 -2.18 9.54 -27.41
N LYS A 324 -1.66 9.58 -26.18
CA LYS A 324 -0.35 9.01 -25.80
C LYS A 324 -0.48 7.71 -24.99
N ARG A 325 -1.70 7.23 -24.74
CA ARG A 325 -1.94 5.96 -24.05
C ARG A 325 -1.76 4.82 -25.03
N ARG A 326 -1.00 3.81 -24.60
CA ARG A 326 -0.84 2.57 -25.37
C ARG A 326 -1.99 1.61 -25.13
N TRP A 327 -2.45 1.54 -23.87
CA TRP A 327 -3.42 0.55 -23.43
C TRP A 327 -4.77 1.21 -23.11
N GLY A 328 -4.81 2.15 -22.19
CA GLY A 328 -6.05 2.77 -21.75
C GLY A 328 -5.85 3.66 -20.55
N TRP A 329 -6.95 4.13 -19.96
CA TRP A 329 -6.90 5.03 -18.82
C TRP A 329 -6.77 4.29 -17.49
N TYR A 330 -7.63 3.26 -17.27
CA TYR A 330 -7.66 2.48 -16.04
C TYR A 330 -7.54 0.98 -16.33
N VAL A 331 -6.35 0.54 -16.62
CA VAL A 331 -6.06 -0.81 -17.09
C VAL A 331 -5.63 -1.69 -15.94
N CYS A 332 -6.35 -2.80 -15.74
CA CYS A 332 -6.11 -3.80 -14.71
C CYS A 332 -5.39 -5.02 -15.29
N PRO A 333 -4.22 -5.42 -14.74
CA PRO A 333 -3.57 -6.67 -15.14
C PRO A 333 -4.41 -7.90 -14.75
N LEU A 334 -4.34 -8.93 -15.59
CA LEU A 334 -4.97 -10.24 -15.36
C LEU A 334 -3.89 -11.25 -14.98
N LEU A 335 -4.00 -11.83 -13.77
CA LEU A 335 -3.10 -12.85 -13.26
C LEU A 335 -3.81 -14.21 -13.24
N HIS A 336 -3.20 -15.23 -13.84
CA HIS A 336 -3.71 -16.60 -13.85
C HIS A 336 -2.54 -17.59 -13.76
N HIS A 337 -2.62 -18.58 -12.88
CA HIS A 337 -1.55 -19.56 -12.63
C HIS A 337 -0.18 -18.93 -12.40
N GLY A 338 -0.16 -17.86 -11.60
CA GLY A 338 1.06 -17.10 -11.27
C GLY A 338 1.72 -16.39 -12.46
N ARG A 339 1.01 -16.19 -13.58
CA ARG A 339 1.47 -15.47 -14.78
C ARG A 339 0.51 -14.37 -15.17
N PHE A 340 1.02 -13.29 -15.71
CA PHE A 340 0.18 -12.27 -16.34
C PHE A 340 -0.25 -12.76 -17.72
N VAL A 341 -1.56 -12.86 -17.90
CA VAL A 341 -2.17 -13.41 -19.12
C VAL A 341 -2.80 -12.35 -20.01
N GLY A 342 -2.96 -11.15 -19.50
CA GLY A 342 -3.56 -10.05 -20.24
C GLY A 342 -3.80 -8.80 -19.41
N ARG A 343 -4.56 -7.90 -19.99
CA ARG A 343 -5.00 -6.61 -19.41
C ARG A 343 -6.46 -6.37 -19.70
N LEU A 344 -7.15 -5.77 -18.76
CA LEU A 344 -8.56 -5.43 -18.84
C LEU A 344 -8.77 -3.94 -18.57
N GLU A 345 -9.49 -3.24 -19.43
CA GLU A 345 -10.10 -1.96 -19.10
C GLU A 345 -11.61 -2.17 -19.01
N ALA A 346 -12.22 -1.73 -17.91
CA ALA A 346 -13.63 -1.90 -17.63
C ALA A 346 -14.17 -0.77 -16.75
N HIS A 347 -15.49 -0.64 -16.69
CA HIS A 347 -16.17 0.27 -15.78
C HIS A 347 -17.47 -0.33 -15.26
N MET A 348 -17.99 0.24 -14.17
CA MET A 348 -19.32 -0.08 -13.66
C MET A 348 -20.37 0.82 -14.31
N GLU A 349 -21.37 0.23 -14.93
CA GLU A 349 -22.60 0.90 -15.40
C GLU A 349 -23.76 0.41 -14.52
N GLY A 350 -24.06 1.18 -13.47
CA GLY A 350 -24.94 0.69 -12.42
C GLY A 350 -24.39 -0.58 -11.76
N PRO A 351 -25.17 -1.68 -11.71
CA PRO A 351 -24.72 -2.95 -11.14
C PRO A 351 -23.91 -3.80 -12.13
N LYS A 352 -23.79 -3.37 -13.40
CA LYS A 352 -23.17 -4.16 -14.47
C LYS A 352 -21.71 -3.78 -14.66
N LEU A 353 -20.85 -4.78 -14.74
CA LEU A 353 -19.46 -4.63 -15.17
C LEU A 353 -19.38 -4.66 -16.70
N VAL A 354 -18.99 -3.55 -17.30
CA VAL A 354 -18.81 -3.41 -18.75
C VAL A 354 -17.33 -3.48 -19.09
N VAL A 355 -16.96 -4.39 -19.97
CA VAL A 355 -15.60 -4.53 -20.47
C VAL A 355 -15.42 -3.61 -21.66
N ASP A 356 -14.58 -2.57 -21.52
CA ASP A 356 -14.26 -1.63 -22.60
C ASP A 356 -13.25 -2.23 -23.57
N GLN A 357 -12.18 -2.83 -23.02
CA GLN A 357 -11.08 -3.42 -23.79
C GLN A 357 -10.48 -4.62 -23.06
N LEU A 358 -10.04 -5.61 -23.83
CA LEU A 358 -9.32 -6.79 -23.35
C LEU A 358 -8.10 -7.03 -24.26
N TRP A 359 -6.92 -7.07 -23.68
CA TRP A 359 -5.68 -7.44 -24.36
C TRP A 359 -5.14 -8.74 -23.78
N VAL A 360 -4.76 -9.65 -24.65
CA VAL A 360 -4.13 -10.91 -24.27
C VAL A 360 -2.63 -10.79 -24.52
N GLU A 361 -1.81 -11.30 -23.59
CA GLU A 361 -0.35 -11.27 -23.74
C GLU A 361 0.08 -12.17 -24.92
N PRO A 362 1.14 -11.77 -25.65
CA PRO A 362 1.65 -12.57 -26.77
C PRO A 362 1.98 -14.01 -26.36
N GLY A 363 1.52 -14.96 -27.18
CA GLY A 363 1.74 -16.40 -26.95
C GLY A 363 0.90 -17.03 -25.83
N VAL A 364 -0.04 -16.28 -25.23
CA VAL A 364 -0.94 -16.79 -24.19
C VAL A 364 -2.26 -17.22 -24.83
N GLN A 365 -2.67 -18.47 -24.54
CA GLN A 365 -4.05 -18.91 -24.75
C GLN A 365 -4.88 -18.56 -23.52
N LEU A 366 -5.71 -17.54 -23.62
CA LEU A 366 -6.52 -17.07 -22.50
C LEU A 366 -7.66 -18.04 -22.21
N ASP A 367 -7.73 -18.53 -20.98
CA ASP A 367 -8.88 -19.29 -20.50
C ASP A 367 -10.12 -18.39 -20.36
N ARG A 368 -11.06 -18.52 -21.31
CA ARG A 368 -12.30 -17.73 -21.35
C ARG A 368 -13.24 -18.09 -20.20
N GLY A 369 -13.24 -19.34 -19.74
CA GLY A 369 -14.06 -19.80 -18.61
C GLY A 369 -13.58 -19.13 -17.31
N ALA A 370 -12.28 -19.17 -17.05
CA ALA A 370 -11.68 -18.51 -15.90
C ALA A 370 -11.88 -16.98 -15.92
N LEU A 371 -11.78 -16.35 -17.11
CA LEU A 371 -12.05 -14.92 -17.26
C LEU A 371 -13.51 -14.60 -16.94
N ASN A 372 -14.46 -15.33 -17.52
CA ASN A 372 -15.89 -15.08 -17.28
C ASN A 372 -16.26 -15.26 -15.81
N LEU A 373 -15.69 -16.25 -15.14
CA LEU A 373 -15.85 -16.44 -13.68
C LEU A 373 -15.27 -15.25 -12.89
N ALA A 374 -14.10 -14.75 -13.27
CA ALA A 374 -13.49 -13.60 -12.62
C ALA A 374 -14.33 -12.32 -12.79
N LEU A 375 -14.86 -12.07 -13.99
CA LEU A 375 -15.75 -10.93 -14.27
C LEU A 375 -17.05 -11.05 -13.46
N ALA A 376 -17.67 -12.23 -13.42
CA ALA A 376 -18.90 -12.48 -12.67
C ALA A 376 -18.70 -12.25 -11.15
N ARG A 377 -17.59 -12.75 -10.58
CA ARG A 377 -17.24 -12.50 -9.17
C ARG A 377 -17.05 -11.02 -8.90
N HIS A 378 -16.34 -10.32 -9.78
CA HIS A 378 -16.08 -8.90 -9.63
C HIS A 378 -17.38 -8.08 -9.70
N GLN A 379 -18.24 -8.37 -10.66
CA GLN A 379 -19.57 -7.74 -10.78
C GLN A 379 -20.39 -7.95 -9.51
N ALA A 380 -20.45 -9.19 -9.00
CA ALA A 380 -21.17 -9.51 -7.77
C ALA A 380 -20.63 -8.74 -6.55
N ALA A 381 -19.30 -8.56 -6.45
CA ALA A 381 -18.66 -7.79 -5.39
C ALA A 381 -18.99 -6.28 -5.45
N CYS A 382 -19.23 -5.75 -6.64
CA CYS A 382 -19.54 -4.32 -6.86
C CYS A 382 -21.05 -4.04 -6.89
N ALA A 383 -21.91 -5.06 -6.92
CA ALA A 383 -23.35 -4.86 -6.92
C ALA A 383 -23.82 -4.15 -5.62
N PRO A 384 -24.82 -3.27 -5.68
CA PRO A 384 -25.47 -2.72 -4.48
C PRO A 384 -25.92 -3.82 -3.53
N ALA A 385 -25.88 -3.53 -2.23
CA ALA A 385 -26.38 -4.46 -1.20
C ALA A 385 -27.90 -4.53 -1.22
#